data_3209c9ef39e91bbde6dbb5926d84c152
#
_entry.id   3209c9ef39e91bbde6dbb5926d84c152
#
_cell.length_a   1.000
_cell.length_b   1.000
_cell.length_c   1.000
_cell.angle_alpha   90.00
_cell.angle_beta   90.00
_cell.angle_gamma   90.00
#
_symmetry.space_group_name_H-M   'P 1'
#
loop_
_entity.id
_entity.type
_entity.pdbx_description
1 polymer ?
#
loop_
_entity_poly.entity_id
_entity_poly.type
_entity_poly.pdbx_seq_one_letter_code
_entity_poly.pdbx_strand_id
1 'polypeptide(L)'
;MLPADNGYYFLCSGHIYFWNGDVTKQAVPLCSRPNCSHTTEDCAAMIRDASQKMYKVDDGFYVLSIWPREDSKTGEKMMPIWRVQNDGSGKEIVGEIPDASVVNYTVFQDKIYYTMEDIRTDGNYQFSVWQMSLDGKEKKQIWQGDLYSGYISTLQGIGEWLYVSESGCEEAIDWTNEDNIDFEKLPTRTNLYLYQPQSEEWITNPDEYKKEDVLLSIQNIYQNEIYLTYYDSKAEIRKVWKKGFDLEDEAQFVGEFPRKAYKWDNLYGYTWPDRNDEDENWFEIYDYDGNLVQKIDLYPHDDIDIISADEKYAFVYWIQAQDGVGQEVIGVIERDKIATHEAELIQLTKGMNGNSFER
;
A
#
# COMPACT_ATOMS: atom_id res chain seq x y z
N MET A 1 1.08 0.10 -8.72
CA MET A 1 1.53 0.14 -10.13
C MET A 1 2.51 -1.00 -10.38
N LEU A 2 2.42 -1.66 -11.54
CA LEU A 2 3.28 -2.78 -11.93
C LEU A 2 3.81 -2.54 -13.35
N PRO A 3 5.13 -2.65 -13.59
CA PRO A 3 5.70 -2.49 -14.92
C PRO A 3 5.33 -3.67 -15.84
N ALA A 4 5.21 -3.36 -17.13
CA ALA A 4 5.05 -4.30 -18.24
C ALA A 4 6.13 -4.04 -19.29
N ASP A 5 6.30 -4.95 -20.29
CA ASP A 5 7.32 -4.80 -21.33
C ASP A 5 7.18 -3.50 -22.14
N ASN A 6 5.96 -3.01 -22.28
CA ASN A 6 5.63 -1.85 -23.09
C ASN A 6 4.66 -0.87 -22.42
N GLY A 7 4.70 -0.77 -21.09
CA GLY A 7 3.82 0.11 -20.34
C GLY A 7 3.67 -0.27 -18.88
N TYR A 8 2.49 0.00 -18.34
CA TYR A 8 2.23 -0.14 -16.91
C TYR A 8 0.80 -0.64 -16.66
N TYR A 9 0.67 -1.48 -15.63
CA TYR A 9 -0.62 -1.86 -15.08
C TYR A 9 -0.85 -1.16 -13.74
N PHE A 10 -2.08 -0.74 -13.49
CA PHE A 10 -2.46 -0.17 -12.20
C PHE A 10 -3.94 -0.40 -11.91
N LEU A 11 -4.27 -0.31 -10.63
CA LEU A 11 -5.63 -0.47 -10.12
C LEU A 11 -6.18 0.91 -9.75
N CYS A 12 -7.39 1.23 -10.22
CA CYS A 12 -8.07 2.47 -9.93
C CYS A 12 -9.59 2.24 -9.94
N SER A 13 -10.30 2.68 -8.91
CA SER A 13 -11.76 2.53 -8.80
C SER A 13 -12.25 1.10 -9.09
N GLY A 14 -11.57 0.11 -8.53
CA GLY A 14 -11.92 -1.30 -8.74
C GLY A 14 -11.67 -1.83 -10.15
N HIS A 15 -10.92 -1.13 -10.99
CA HIS A 15 -10.57 -1.59 -12.33
C HIS A 15 -9.07 -1.68 -12.52
N ILE A 16 -8.63 -2.75 -13.18
CA ILE A 16 -7.25 -2.86 -13.65
C ILE A 16 -7.15 -2.15 -15.01
N TYR A 17 -6.18 -1.25 -15.11
CA TYR A 17 -5.88 -0.50 -16.32
C TYR A 17 -4.53 -0.90 -16.88
N PHE A 18 -4.39 -0.72 -18.20
CA PHE A 18 -3.12 -0.72 -18.90
C PHE A 18 -2.87 0.66 -19.52
N TRP A 19 -1.63 1.16 -19.37
CA TRP A 19 -1.15 2.39 -20.01
C TRP A 19 0.18 2.11 -20.71
N ASN A 20 0.31 2.52 -21.96
CA ASN A 20 1.46 2.21 -22.81
C ASN A 20 2.66 3.18 -22.63
N GLY A 21 2.65 4.04 -21.61
CA GLY A 21 3.73 5.00 -21.35
C GLY A 21 3.70 6.26 -22.23
N ASP A 22 2.65 6.47 -23.03
CA ASP A 22 2.49 7.67 -23.85
C ASP A 22 1.59 8.68 -23.12
N VAL A 23 2.19 9.77 -22.61
CA VAL A 23 1.50 10.79 -21.82
C VAL A 23 0.37 11.52 -22.57
N THR A 24 0.34 11.40 -23.92
CA THR A 24 -0.76 11.95 -24.73
C THR A 24 -2.00 11.04 -24.79
N LYS A 25 -1.91 9.82 -24.21
CA LYS A 25 -2.96 8.82 -24.23
C LYS A 25 -3.40 8.46 -22.81
N GLN A 26 -4.68 8.24 -22.68
CA GLN A 26 -5.23 7.73 -21.44
C GLN A 26 -5.01 6.22 -21.31
N ALA A 27 -5.01 5.74 -20.07
CA ALA A 27 -5.05 4.33 -19.79
C ALA A 27 -6.39 3.71 -20.19
N VAL A 28 -6.36 2.43 -20.52
CA VAL A 28 -7.54 1.67 -20.90
C VAL A 28 -7.80 0.53 -19.92
N PRO A 29 -9.06 0.21 -19.60
CA PRO A 29 -9.37 -0.97 -18.78
C PRO A 29 -8.84 -2.26 -19.43
N LEU A 30 -8.23 -3.12 -18.62
CA LEU A 30 -7.68 -4.42 -19.04
C LEU A 30 -8.79 -5.43 -19.33
N CYS A 31 -9.47 -5.26 -20.45
CA CYS A 31 -10.57 -6.12 -20.88
C CYS A 31 -10.54 -6.31 -22.40
N SER A 32 -10.40 -7.56 -22.83
CA SER A 32 -10.36 -7.90 -24.26
C SER A 32 -11.73 -8.05 -24.93
N ARG A 33 -12.84 -7.94 -24.18
CA ARG A 33 -14.19 -8.10 -24.74
C ARG A 33 -14.57 -6.91 -25.61
N PRO A 34 -14.95 -7.13 -26.89
CA PRO A 34 -15.48 -6.07 -27.74
C PRO A 34 -16.74 -5.44 -27.13
N ASN A 35 -16.83 -4.12 -27.17
CA ASN A 35 -17.99 -3.34 -26.70
C ASN A 35 -18.35 -3.54 -25.21
N CYS A 36 -17.38 -3.90 -24.37
CA CYS A 36 -17.59 -3.97 -22.93
C CYS A 36 -17.79 -2.55 -22.37
N SER A 37 -18.83 -2.35 -21.59
CA SER A 37 -19.07 -1.05 -20.90
C SER A 37 -18.17 -0.85 -19.69
N HIS A 38 -17.49 -1.91 -19.22
CA HIS A 38 -16.66 -1.98 -18.01
C HIS A 38 -17.40 -1.60 -16.71
N THR A 39 -18.73 -1.73 -16.67
CA THR A 39 -19.56 -1.33 -15.52
C THR A 39 -20.17 -2.52 -14.76
N THR A 40 -19.92 -3.73 -15.19
CA THR A 40 -20.50 -4.95 -14.60
C THR A 40 -19.41 -5.93 -14.15
N GLU A 41 -19.75 -6.78 -13.19
CA GLU A 41 -18.85 -7.83 -12.68
C GLU A 41 -18.41 -8.85 -13.74
N ASP A 42 -19.07 -8.92 -14.88
CA ASP A 42 -18.65 -9.75 -16.01
C ASP A 42 -17.41 -9.21 -16.72
N CYS A 43 -17.05 -7.94 -16.50
CA CYS A 43 -15.84 -7.36 -17.07
C CYS A 43 -14.61 -7.97 -16.41
N ALA A 44 -13.64 -8.42 -17.23
CA ALA A 44 -12.38 -8.99 -16.70
C ALA A 44 -11.57 -7.98 -15.89
N ALA A 45 -11.60 -6.70 -16.31
CA ALA A 45 -10.87 -5.65 -15.61
C ALA A 45 -11.48 -5.23 -14.28
N MET A 46 -12.77 -5.52 -14.04
CA MET A 46 -13.50 -5.00 -12.89
C MET A 46 -13.44 -5.97 -11.70
N ILE A 47 -12.94 -5.52 -10.57
CA ILE A 47 -12.98 -6.20 -9.28
C ILE A 47 -13.74 -5.30 -8.32
N ARG A 48 -14.93 -5.72 -7.91
CA ARG A 48 -15.75 -4.95 -6.96
C ARG A 48 -15.00 -4.75 -5.65
N ASP A 49 -14.97 -3.49 -5.18
CA ASP A 49 -14.28 -3.09 -3.95
C ASP A 49 -12.89 -3.74 -3.83
N ALA A 50 -12.10 -3.62 -4.91
CA ALA A 50 -10.72 -4.09 -4.91
C ALA A 50 -9.91 -3.36 -3.84
N SER A 51 -9.07 -4.10 -3.12
CA SER A 51 -8.03 -3.48 -2.30
C SER A 51 -7.09 -2.68 -3.20
N GLN A 52 -6.43 -1.67 -2.66
CA GLN A 52 -5.50 -0.84 -3.45
C GLN A 52 -4.22 -1.58 -3.90
N LYS A 53 -4.07 -2.86 -3.53
CA LYS A 53 -2.89 -3.67 -3.84
C LYS A 53 -3.20 -4.69 -4.94
N MET A 54 -2.32 -4.75 -5.92
CA MET A 54 -2.32 -5.73 -7.01
C MET A 54 -0.94 -6.36 -7.10
N TYR A 55 -0.89 -7.68 -7.25
CA TYR A 55 0.35 -8.45 -7.34
C TYR A 55 0.46 -9.15 -8.66
N LYS A 56 1.59 -8.97 -9.37
CA LYS A 56 1.87 -9.65 -10.63
C LYS A 56 2.29 -11.09 -10.37
N VAL A 57 1.75 -11.99 -11.17
CA VAL A 57 2.17 -13.38 -11.30
C VAL A 57 2.42 -13.68 -12.78
N ASP A 58 2.95 -14.86 -13.14
CA ASP A 58 3.46 -15.16 -14.47
C ASP A 58 2.55 -14.72 -15.63
N ASP A 59 1.26 -15.01 -15.54
CA ASP A 59 0.29 -14.77 -16.61
C ASP A 59 -0.86 -13.85 -16.21
N GLY A 60 -0.75 -13.14 -15.08
CA GLY A 60 -1.82 -12.27 -14.61
C GLY A 60 -1.54 -11.52 -13.33
N PHE A 61 -2.62 -11.25 -12.61
CA PHE A 61 -2.57 -10.45 -11.39
C PHE A 61 -3.45 -11.08 -10.30
N TYR A 62 -2.99 -11.04 -9.06
CA TYR A 62 -3.84 -11.28 -7.89
C TYR A 62 -4.34 -9.98 -7.31
N VAL A 63 -5.65 -9.92 -7.05
CA VAL A 63 -6.34 -8.78 -6.45
C VAL A 63 -7.33 -9.28 -5.40
N LEU A 64 -7.22 -8.77 -4.17
CA LEU A 64 -8.19 -9.03 -3.12
C LEU A 64 -9.38 -8.07 -3.30
N SER A 65 -10.60 -8.61 -3.30
CA SER A 65 -11.81 -7.80 -3.12
C SER A 65 -12.11 -7.72 -1.62
N ILE A 66 -12.21 -6.50 -1.10
CA ILE A 66 -12.62 -6.27 0.29
C ILE A 66 -14.14 -6.32 0.46
N TRP A 67 -14.88 -6.62 -0.62
CA TRP A 67 -16.31 -6.87 -0.57
C TRP A 67 -16.57 -8.35 -0.26
N PRO A 68 -17.05 -8.68 0.95
CA PRO A 68 -17.24 -10.07 1.33
C PRO A 68 -18.42 -10.68 0.57
N ARG A 69 -18.29 -11.97 0.26
CA ARG A 69 -19.35 -12.82 -0.24
C ARG A 69 -19.76 -13.79 0.85
N GLU A 70 -21.04 -14.03 0.99
CA GLU A 70 -21.55 -15.04 1.91
C GLU A 70 -21.39 -16.43 1.28
N ASP A 71 -20.66 -17.33 1.96
CA ASP A 71 -20.63 -18.75 1.58
C ASP A 71 -22.01 -19.35 1.77
N SER A 72 -22.60 -19.84 0.68
CA SER A 72 -23.98 -20.37 0.66
C SER A 72 -24.18 -21.62 1.52
N LYS A 73 -23.10 -22.28 1.98
CA LYS A 73 -23.16 -23.49 2.79
C LYS A 73 -22.98 -23.20 4.27
N THR A 74 -22.03 -22.31 4.60
CA THR A 74 -21.67 -22.00 5.98
C THR A 74 -22.30 -20.73 6.51
N GLY A 75 -22.73 -19.81 5.63
CA GLY A 75 -23.17 -18.47 5.97
C GLY A 75 -22.01 -17.54 6.37
N GLU A 76 -20.78 -18.00 6.29
CA GLU A 76 -19.60 -17.20 6.58
C GLU A 76 -19.36 -16.17 5.49
N LYS A 77 -18.92 -15.00 5.89
CA LYS A 77 -18.50 -13.96 4.95
C LYS A 77 -17.03 -14.16 4.58
N MET A 78 -16.77 -14.23 3.29
CA MET A 78 -15.45 -14.48 2.74
C MET A 78 -15.08 -13.40 1.72
N MET A 79 -13.86 -12.89 1.77
CA MET A 79 -13.30 -11.96 0.81
C MET A 79 -12.58 -12.72 -0.30
N PRO A 80 -13.02 -12.63 -1.55
CA PRO A 80 -12.42 -13.38 -2.65
C PRO A 80 -11.11 -12.77 -3.11
N ILE A 81 -10.14 -13.63 -3.42
CA ILE A 81 -8.93 -13.29 -4.14
C ILE A 81 -9.14 -13.64 -5.61
N TRP A 82 -9.08 -12.64 -6.44
CA TRP A 82 -9.23 -12.78 -7.89
C TRP A 82 -7.89 -12.94 -8.56
N ARG A 83 -7.79 -13.87 -9.51
CA ARG A 83 -6.76 -13.92 -10.52
C ARG A 83 -7.33 -13.35 -11.81
N VAL A 84 -6.71 -12.31 -12.33
CA VAL A 84 -7.07 -11.64 -13.58
C VAL A 84 -5.96 -11.89 -14.60
N GLN A 85 -6.32 -12.35 -15.80
CA GLN A 85 -5.35 -12.64 -16.85
C GLN A 85 -4.77 -11.34 -17.44
N ASN A 86 -3.46 -11.32 -17.73
CA ASN A 86 -2.76 -10.12 -18.20
C ASN A 86 -3.17 -9.65 -19.60
N ASP A 87 -3.85 -10.51 -20.38
CA ASP A 87 -4.43 -10.19 -21.70
C ASP A 87 -5.88 -9.67 -21.60
N GLY A 88 -6.44 -9.58 -20.40
CA GLY A 88 -7.81 -9.13 -20.15
C GLY A 88 -8.90 -10.10 -20.64
N SER A 89 -8.55 -11.36 -20.94
CA SER A 89 -9.51 -12.35 -21.45
C SER A 89 -10.48 -12.86 -20.39
N GLY A 90 -10.08 -12.84 -19.09
CA GLY A 90 -10.90 -13.36 -18.02
C GLY A 90 -10.38 -13.11 -16.62
N LYS A 91 -11.18 -13.52 -15.66
CA LYS A 91 -10.84 -13.57 -14.24
C LYS A 91 -11.51 -14.74 -13.56
N GLU A 92 -10.92 -15.22 -12.48
CA GLU A 92 -11.43 -16.31 -11.65
C GLU A 92 -11.12 -16.08 -10.16
N ILE A 93 -11.92 -16.65 -9.27
CA ILE A 93 -11.61 -16.68 -7.84
C ILE A 93 -10.66 -17.85 -7.61
N VAL A 94 -9.49 -17.56 -7.05
CA VAL A 94 -8.46 -18.56 -6.74
C VAL A 94 -8.44 -18.96 -5.27
N GLY A 95 -8.96 -18.10 -4.40
CA GLY A 95 -9.03 -18.36 -2.96
C GLY A 95 -9.93 -17.36 -2.27
N GLU A 96 -10.25 -17.65 -1.01
CA GLU A 96 -11.09 -16.78 -0.18
C GLU A 96 -10.51 -16.67 1.21
N ILE A 97 -10.55 -15.48 1.78
CA ILE A 97 -10.08 -15.17 3.13
C ILE A 97 -11.31 -14.82 3.97
N PRO A 98 -11.42 -15.28 5.24
CA PRO A 98 -12.51 -14.87 6.11
C PRO A 98 -12.63 -13.34 6.23
N ASP A 99 -13.86 -12.82 6.25
CA ASP A 99 -14.16 -11.40 6.49
C ASP A 99 -14.02 -11.07 7.99
N ALA A 100 -12.90 -11.42 8.56
CA ALA A 100 -12.56 -11.10 9.93
C ALA A 100 -11.40 -10.12 9.89
N SER A 101 -11.71 -8.85 9.64
CA SER A 101 -10.78 -7.74 9.80
C SER A 101 -9.42 -7.95 9.11
N VAL A 102 -9.42 -8.47 7.87
CA VAL A 102 -8.19 -8.56 7.08
C VAL A 102 -7.70 -7.15 6.75
N VAL A 103 -6.64 -6.74 7.42
CA VAL A 103 -6.08 -5.40 7.28
C VAL A 103 -5.07 -5.33 6.13
N ASN A 104 -4.26 -6.38 5.98
CA ASN A 104 -3.20 -6.44 4.98
C ASN A 104 -3.13 -7.82 4.31
N TYR A 105 -2.72 -7.82 3.04
CA TYR A 105 -2.32 -9.03 2.34
C TYR A 105 -1.15 -8.74 1.40
N THR A 106 -0.41 -9.79 1.03
CA THR A 106 0.66 -9.75 0.03
C THR A 106 0.77 -11.09 -0.66
N VAL A 107 1.22 -11.09 -1.92
CA VAL A 107 1.63 -12.29 -2.64
C VAL A 107 3.16 -12.29 -2.69
N PHE A 108 3.77 -13.34 -2.20
CA PHE A 108 5.21 -13.45 -2.08
C PHE A 108 5.66 -14.91 -2.17
N GLN A 109 6.63 -15.23 -3.03
CA GLN A 109 7.21 -16.57 -3.21
C GLN A 109 6.14 -17.67 -3.36
N ASP A 110 5.22 -17.49 -4.32
CA ASP A 110 4.13 -18.42 -4.63
C ASP A 110 3.17 -18.75 -3.48
N LYS A 111 3.06 -17.84 -2.52
CA LYS A 111 2.13 -17.88 -1.40
C LYS A 111 1.39 -16.56 -1.26
N ILE A 112 0.22 -16.63 -0.67
CA ILE A 112 -0.55 -15.48 -0.22
C ILE A 112 -0.39 -15.39 1.28
N TYR A 113 0.03 -14.22 1.76
CA TYR A 113 0.11 -13.90 3.19
C TYR A 113 -0.93 -12.85 3.51
N TYR A 114 -1.61 -13.00 4.64
CA TYR A 114 -2.62 -12.05 5.07
C TYR A 114 -2.68 -11.97 6.60
N THR A 115 -3.15 -10.83 7.10
CA THR A 115 -3.35 -10.61 8.52
C THR A 115 -4.79 -10.92 8.91
N MET A 116 -4.96 -11.44 10.12
CA MET A 116 -6.26 -11.59 10.77
C MET A 116 -6.23 -10.85 12.09
N GLU A 117 -7.32 -10.20 12.43
CA GLU A 117 -7.54 -9.59 13.73
C GLU A 117 -8.48 -10.48 14.54
N ASP A 118 -8.04 -10.86 15.72
CA ASP A 118 -8.82 -11.63 16.68
C ASP A 118 -9.09 -10.80 17.93
N ILE A 119 -10.30 -10.88 18.47
CA ILE A 119 -10.66 -10.24 19.74
C ILE A 119 -10.40 -11.24 20.86
N ARG A 120 -9.50 -10.90 21.78
CA ARG A 120 -9.21 -11.68 22.98
C ARG A 120 -10.37 -11.63 23.96
N THR A 121 -10.40 -12.55 24.91
CA THR A 121 -11.45 -12.63 25.96
C THR A 121 -11.50 -11.40 26.88
N ASP A 122 -10.42 -10.62 26.94
CA ASP A 122 -10.30 -9.36 27.67
C ASP A 122 -10.72 -8.14 26.86
N GLY A 123 -11.22 -8.33 25.64
CA GLY A 123 -11.64 -7.25 24.74
C GLY A 123 -10.50 -6.59 23.95
N ASN A 124 -9.25 -6.99 24.16
CA ASN A 124 -8.12 -6.47 23.39
C ASN A 124 -8.01 -7.17 22.05
N TYR A 125 -7.55 -6.43 21.04
CA TYR A 125 -7.26 -7.00 19.73
C TYR A 125 -5.89 -7.66 19.73
N GLN A 126 -5.76 -8.73 18.95
CA GLN A 126 -4.53 -9.43 18.68
C GLN A 126 -4.46 -9.76 17.21
N PHE A 127 -3.30 -9.59 16.60
CA PHE A 127 -3.11 -9.88 15.19
C PHE A 127 -2.38 -11.19 14.99
N SER A 128 -2.70 -11.85 13.89
CA SER A 128 -2.01 -13.04 13.41
C SER A 128 -1.69 -12.90 11.92
N VAL A 129 -0.62 -13.58 11.48
CA VAL A 129 -0.26 -13.70 10.06
C VAL A 129 -0.49 -15.12 9.61
N TRP A 130 -1.19 -15.24 8.51
CA TRP A 130 -1.54 -16.50 7.88
C TRP A 130 -0.89 -16.62 6.51
N GLN A 131 -0.54 -17.83 6.14
CA GLN A 131 -0.06 -18.21 4.83
C GLN A 131 -1.12 -19.06 4.14
N MET A 132 -1.32 -18.83 2.85
CA MET A 132 -2.23 -19.62 2.00
C MET A 132 -1.54 -19.97 0.69
N SER A 133 -1.79 -21.19 0.17
CA SER A 133 -1.37 -21.55 -1.19
C SER A 133 -2.09 -20.70 -2.24
N LEU A 134 -1.49 -20.50 -3.43
CA LEU A 134 -2.08 -19.69 -4.51
C LEU A 134 -3.44 -20.22 -4.98
N ASP A 135 -3.71 -21.52 -4.81
CA ASP A 135 -5.00 -22.15 -5.13
C ASP A 135 -6.02 -22.10 -3.96
N GLY A 136 -5.68 -21.44 -2.87
CA GLY A 136 -6.54 -21.21 -1.73
C GLY A 136 -6.82 -22.41 -0.83
N LYS A 137 -6.24 -23.61 -1.12
CA LYS A 137 -6.61 -24.84 -0.43
C LYS A 137 -5.90 -25.05 0.89
N GLU A 138 -4.62 -24.69 0.96
CA GLU A 138 -3.81 -24.87 2.16
C GLU A 138 -3.70 -23.53 2.90
N LYS A 139 -4.09 -23.53 4.18
CA LYS A 139 -4.01 -22.36 5.06
C LYS A 139 -3.28 -22.74 6.34
N LYS A 140 -2.34 -21.91 6.77
CA LYS A 140 -1.55 -22.10 7.99
C LYS A 140 -1.32 -20.78 8.67
N GLN A 141 -1.60 -20.68 9.96
CA GLN A 141 -1.13 -19.58 10.79
C GLN A 141 0.38 -19.74 10.97
N ILE A 142 1.15 -18.70 10.68
CA ILE A 142 2.61 -18.71 10.77
C ILE A 142 3.14 -17.83 11.90
N TRP A 143 2.33 -16.87 12.37
CA TRP A 143 2.73 -15.96 13.44
C TRP A 143 1.51 -15.44 14.20
N GLN A 144 1.73 -15.07 15.46
CA GLN A 144 0.75 -14.38 16.28
C GLN A 144 1.46 -13.30 17.09
N GLY A 145 0.88 -12.10 17.11
CA GLY A 145 1.42 -10.95 17.78
C GLY A 145 1.37 -11.07 19.31
N ASP A 146 2.29 -10.38 19.95
CA ASP A 146 2.39 -10.31 21.41
C ASP A 146 1.75 -9.05 21.98
N LEU A 147 1.57 -8.00 21.16
CA LEU A 147 1.05 -6.71 21.59
C LEU A 147 -0.48 -6.71 21.71
N TYR A 148 -0.98 -5.78 22.52
CA TYR A 148 -2.41 -5.62 22.76
C TYR A 148 -2.94 -4.44 21.97
N SER A 149 -4.17 -4.57 21.46
CA SER A 149 -4.93 -3.50 20.78
C SER A 149 -4.08 -2.70 19.80
N GLY A 150 -3.22 -3.42 19.08
CA GLY A 150 -2.28 -2.85 18.12
C GLY A 150 -2.81 -2.87 16.70
N TYR A 151 -1.89 -2.81 15.74
CA TYR A 151 -2.17 -2.96 14.33
C TYR A 151 -0.91 -3.44 13.58
N ILE A 152 -1.13 -4.06 12.43
CA ILE A 152 -0.05 -4.41 11.51
C ILE A 152 0.07 -3.29 10.46
N SER A 153 1.14 -2.51 10.53
CA SER A 153 1.39 -1.41 9.60
C SER A 153 2.02 -1.88 8.29
N THR A 154 2.79 -2.98 8.34
CA THR A 154 3.48 -3.53 7.17
C THR A 154 3.27 -5.04 7.10
N LEU A 155 2.86 -5.53 5.93
CA LEU A 155 2.94 -6.92 5.52
C LEU A 155 3.39 -6.93 4.06
N GLN A 156 4.66 -7.23 3.80
CA GLN A 156 5.24 -7.12 2.47
C GLN A 156 6.42 -8.08 2.24
N GLY A 157 6.44 -8.75 1.10
CA GLY A 157 7.60 -9.53 0.65
C GLY A 157 8.66 -8.62 0.02
N ILE A 158 9.91 -8.72 0.47
CA ILE A 158 11.05 -7.94 -0.01
C ILE A 158 12.28 -8.86 -0.03
N GLY A 159 12.92 -9.01 -1.20
CA GLY A 159 14.05 -9.93 -1.33
C GLY A 159 13.65 -11.37 -0.98
N GLU A 160 14.28 -11.94 0.04
CA GLU A 160 13.97 -13.29 0.53
C GLU A 160 13.05 -13.31 1.77
N TRP A 161 12.65 -12.14 2.26
CA TRP A 161 11.98 -11.99 3.55
C TRP A 161 10.55 -11.46 3.41
N LEU A 162 9.66 -11.98 4.24
CA LEU A 162 8.36 -11.35 4.53
C LEU A 162 8.52 -10.44 5.74
N TYR A 163 8.25 -9.16 5.55
CA TYR A 163 8.31 -8.13 6.57
C TYR A 163 6.95 -7.96 7.22
N VAL A 164 6.93 -8.00 8.55
CA VAL A 164 5.74 -7.77 9.37
C VAL A 164 6.09 -6.72 10.42
N SER A 165 5.41 -5.57 10.40
CA SER A 165 5.56 -4.55 11.43
C SER A 165 4.30 -4.47 12.26
N GLU A 166 4.41 -4.77 13.55
CA GLU A 166 3.36 -4.71 14.56
C GLU A 166 3.60 -3.51 15.48
N SER A 167 2.58 -2.70 15.69
CA SER A 167 2.58 -1.65 16.72
C SER A 167 1.39 -1.86 17.65
N GLY A 168 1.58 -1.61 18.94
CA GLY A 168 0.51 -1.81 19.92
C GLY A 168 0.95 -1.53 21.35
N CYS A 169 0.07 -1.79 22.29
CA CYS A 169 0.33 -1.63 23.71
C CYS A 169 1.09 -2.84 24.27
N GLU A 170 2.02 -2.61 25.19
CA GLU A 170 2.76 -3.68 25.88
C GLU A 170 1.93 -4.36 26.96
N GLU A 171 0.87 -3.69 27.41
CA GLU A 171 -0.05 -4.17 28.44
C GLU A 171 -1.49 -4.14 27.93
N ALA A 172 -2.32 -5.06 28.47
CA ALA A 172 -3.74 -5.12 28.15
C ALA A 172 -4.47 -3.84 28.56
N ILE A 173 -5.33 -3.33 27.68
CA ILE A 173 -6.18 -2.17 27.96
C ILE A 173 -7.43 -2.67 28.67
N ASP A 174 -7.78 -2.05 29.80
CA ASP A 174 -9.04 -2.31 30.50
C ASP A 174 -10.21 -1.55 29.85
N TRP A 175 -10.81 -2.15 28.84
CA TRP A 175 -11.95 -1.60 28.11
C TRP A 175 -13.23 -1.48 28.94
N THR A 176 -13.28 -2.04 30.16
CA THR A 176 -14.46 -1.88 31.04
C THR A 176 -14.58 -0.49 31.62
N ASN A 177 -13.54 0.32 31.50
CA ASN A 177 -13.43 1.67 32.07
C ASN A 177 -12.93 2.69 31.03
N GLU A 178 -13.53 2.67 29.85
CA GLU A 178 -13.11 3.47 28.67
C GLU A 178 -12.92 4.96 28.96
N ASP A 179 -13.81 5.55 29.78
CA ASP A 179 -13.78 6.99 30.10
C ASP A 179 -12.51 7.42 30.89
N ASN A 180 -11.76 6.46 31.45
CA ASN A 180 -10.56 6.73 32.25
C ASN A 180 -9.27 6.24 31.59
N ILE A 181 -9.31 5.79 30.33
CA ILE A 181 -8.12 5.36 29.63
C ILE A 181 -7.35 6.62 29.16
N ASP A 182 -6.14 6.79 29.68
CA ASP A 182 -5.20 7.80 29.22
C ASP A 182 -4.30 7.18 28.13
N PHE A 183 -4.73 7.25 26.87
CA PHE A 183 -4.02 6.67 25.74
C PHE A 183 -2.60 7.22 25.55
N GLU A 184 -2.33 8.46 26.00
CA GLU A 184 -1.00 9.07 25.89
C GLU A 184 0.02 8.44 26.86
N LYS A 185 -0.45 7.78 27.92
CA LYS A 185 0.39 7.13 28.92
C LYS A 185 0.53 5.63 28.75
N LEU A 186 -0.20 5.04 27.82
CA LEU A 186 -0.07 3.61 27.57
C LEU A 186 1.34 3.31 27.01
N PRO A 187 2.04 2.31 27.58
CA PRO A 187 3.32 1.89 27.03
C PRO A 187 3.09 1.23 25.69
N THR A 188 3.54 1.88 24.61
CA THR A 188 3.42 1.37 23.25
C THR A 188 4.78 0.96 22.70
N ARG A 189 4.79 -0.06 21.86
CA ARG A 189 5.98 -0.55 21.17
C ARG A 189 5.67 -0.88 19.72
N THR A 190 6.68 -0.71 18.87
CA THR A 190 6.67 -1.22 17.51
C THR A 190 7.74 -2.30 17.39
N ASN A 191 7.38 -3.43 16.79
CA ASN A 191 8.29 -4.51 16.46
C ASN A 191 8.33 -4.71 14.94
N LEU A 192 9.51 -5.06 14.43
CA LEU A 192 9.71 -5.53 13.06
C LEU A 192 10.09 -7.01 13.10
N TYR A 193 9.32 -7.83 12.43
CA TYR A 193 9.57 -9.25 12.27
C TYR A 193 9.90 -9.56 10.81
N LEU A 194 10.94 -10.34 10.59
CA LEU A 194 11.33 -10.86 9.29
C LEU A 194 11.12 -12.37 9.28
N TYR A 195 10.34 -12.85 8.34
CA TYR A 195 10.09 -14.28 8.15
C TYR A 195 10.70 -14.76 6.85
N GLN A 196 11.49 -15.83 6.91
CA GLN A 196 12.04 -16.49 5.73
C GLN A 196 11.19 -17.72 5.37
N PRO A 197 10.45 -17.70 4.26
CA PRO A 197 9.51 -18.78 3.94
C PRO A 197 10.14 -20.15 3.70
N GLN A 198 11.40 -20.20 3.22
CA GLN A 198 12.08 -21.46 2.92
C GLN A 198 12.55 -22.20 4.19
N SER A 199 13.04 -21.47 5.19
CA SER A 199 13.51 -22.05 6.47
C SER A 199 12.46 -22.02 7.56
N GLU A 200 11.37 -21.30 7.38
CA GLU A 200 10.34 -21.00 8.38
C GLU A 200 10.91 -20.28 9.63
N GLU A 201 12.01 -19.56 9.47
CA GLU A 201 12.69 -18.82 10.55
C GLU A 201 12.17 -17.39 10.70
N TRP A 202 12.15 -16.92 11.96
CA TRP A 202 11.78 -15.55 12.31
C TRP A 202 12.95 -14.82 12.96
N ILE A 203 13.15 -13.56 12.55
CA ILE A 203 14.08 -12.61 13.20
C ILE A 203 13.24 -11.44 13.72
N THR A 204 13.46 -11.05 14.98
CA THR A 204 12.74 -9.93 15.61
C THR A 204 13.67 -8.75 15.82
N ASN A 205 13.26 -7.57 15.36
CA ASN A 205 13.96 -6.30 15.54
C ASN A 205 15.44 -6.36 15.18
N PRO A 206 15.81 -6.80 13.95
CA PRO A 206 17.21 -6.94 13.58
C PRO A 206 17.94 -5.59 13.67
N ASP A 207 19.21 -5.64 14.11
CA ASP A 207 20.00 -4.43 14.41
C ASP A 207 20.24 -3.57 13.18
N GLU A 208 20.23 -4.15 12.00
CA GLU A 208 20.35 -3.47 10.70
C GLU A 208 19.24 -2.45 10.45
N TYR A 209 18.10 -2.61 11.14
CA TYR A 209 16.96 -1.71 11.10
C TYR A 209 16.90 -0.73 12.28
N LYS A 210 18.00 -0.62 13.05
CA LYS A 210 18.11 0.31 14.17
C LYS A 210 19.17 1.37 13.91
N LYS A 211 18.91 2.56 14.38
CA LYS A 211 19.89 3.65 14.50
C LYS A 211 19.71 4.31 15.86
N GLU A 212 20.81 4.47 16.61
CA GLU A 212 20.81 5.08 17.94
C GLU A 212 19.74 4.46 18.88
N ASP A 213 19.62 3.12 18.86
CA ASP A 213 18.60 2.34 19.61
C ASP A 213 17.14 2.58 19.19
N VAL A 214 16.91 3.30 18.08
CA VAL A 214 15.58 3.52 17.52
C VAL A 214 15.35 2.56 16.34
N LEU A 215 14.23 1.84 16.36
CA LEU A 215 13.76 1.04 15.23
C LEU A 215 13.23 1.96 14.13
N LEU A 216 13.78 1.79 12.92
CA LEU A 216 13.36 2.55 11.75
C LEU A 216 12.11 1.93 11.14
N SER A 217 11.16 2.76 10.74
CA SER A 217 9.96 2.32 10.04
C SER A 217 10.22 2.18 8.54
N ILE A 218 9.76 1.07 7.94
CA ILE A 218 9.75 0.91 6.49
C ILE A 218 8.70 1.83 5.91
N GLN A 219 9.11 2.77 5.08
CA GLN A 219 8.20 3.74 4.49
C GLN A 219 7.78 3.37 3.08
N ASN A 220 8.75 3.08 2.23
CA ASN A 220 8.50 2.61 0.86
C ASN A 220 9.68 1.85 0.29
N ILE A 221 9.45 1.23 -0.86
CA ILE A 221 10.47 0.56 -1.67
C ILE A 221 10.54 1.27 -3.01
N TYR A 222 11.75 1.51 -3.45
CA TYR A 222 12.01 2.00 -4.79
C TYR A 222 13.12 1.13 -5.42
N GLN A 223 12.83 0.52 -6.57
CA GLN A 223 13.71 -0.48 -7.21
C GLN A 223 14.12 -1.60 -6.21
N ASN A 224 15.40 -1.72 -5.92
CA ASN A 224 15.95 -2.72 -5.00
C ASN A 224 16.40 -2.08 -3.66
N GLU A 225 15.86 -0.93 -3.30
CA GLU A 225 16.18 -0.22 -2.08
C GLU A 225 14.95 -0.05 -1.20
N ILE A 226 15.13 -0.25 0.09
CA ILE A 226 14.14 0.00 1.15
C ILE A 226 14.43 1.37 1.74
N TYR A 227 13.43 2.24 1.77
CA TYR A 227 13.52 3.54 2.44
C TYR A 227 12.96 3.41 3.86
N LEU A 228 13.82 3.72 4.81
CA LEU A 228 13.59 3.61 6.24
C LEU A 228 13.53 5.01 6.84
N THR A 229 12.64 5.23 7.79
CA THR A 229 12.44 6.57 8.35
C THR A 229 12.34 6.56 9.86
N TYR A 230 12.74 7.68 10.45
CA TYR A 230 12.46 8.06 11.82
C TYR A 230 11.94 9.50 11.84
N TYR A 231 10.85 9.72 12.56
CA TYR A 231 10.32 11.06 12.78
C TYR A 231 10.81 11.63 14.11
N ASP A 232 11.60 12.70 14.03
CA ASP A 232 12.01 13.48 15.20
C ASP A 232 10.95 14.54 15.50
N SER A 233 10.11 14.26 16.49
CA SER A 233 9.00 15.15 16.88
C SER A 233 9.45 16.49 17.49
N LYS A 234 10.68 16.59 17.99
CA LYS A 234 11.21 17.83 18.57
C LYS A 234 11.72 18.79 17.50
N ALA A 235 12.34 18.24 16.47
CA ALA A 235 12.86 19.01 15.34
C ALA A 235 11.84 19.17 14.22
N GLU A 236 10.72 18.46 14.27
CA GLU A 236 9.69 18.36 13.22
C GLU A 236 10.26 17.93 11.85
N ILE A 237 11.27 17.08 11.89
CA ILE A 237 11.93 16.55 10.69
C ILE A 237 11.77 15.03 10.61
N ARG A 238 11.87 14.53 9.40
CA ARG A 238 11.96 13.11 9.11
C ARG A 238 13.36 12.77 8.63
N LYS A 239 14.05 11.95 9.39
CA LYS A 239 15.36 11.40 9.00
C LYS A 239 15.13 10.16 8.16
N VAL A 240 15.88 10.03 7.06
CA VAL A 240 15.70 9.00 6.05
C VAL A 240 16.99 8.24 5.83
N TRP A 241 16.87 6.93 5.78
CA TRP A 241 17.94 6.01 5.39
C TRP A 241 17.45 5.14 4.24
N LYS A 242 18.39 4.56 3.51
CA LYS A 242 18.11 3.53 2.51
C LYS A 242 19.06 2.35 2.68
N LYS A 243 18.58 1.16 2.35
CA LYS A 243 19.39 -0.07 2.29
C LYS A 243 18.90 -0.97 1.16
N GLY A 244 19.77 -1.88 0.70
CA GLY A 244 19.40 -2.95 -0.20
C GLY A 244 18.49 -4.00 0.47
N PHE A 245 18.16 -5.04 -0.31
CA PHE A 245 17.28 -6.11 0.17
C PHE A 245 17.99 -7.17 1.02
N ASP A 246 19.31 -7.24 0.95
CA ASP A 246 20.09 -8.18 1.75
C ASP A 246 20.06 -7.74 3.22
N LEU A 247 19.85 -8.70 4.12
CA LEU A 247 19.74 -8.41 5.55
C LEU A 247 20.99 -7.71 6.08
N GLU A 248 22.18 -8.12 5.61
CA GLU A 248 23.48 -7.60 6.03
C GLU A 248 23.82 -6.21 5.46
N ASP A 249 23.01 -5.69 4.51
CA ASP A 249 23.24 -4.35 3.98
C ASP A 249 23.08 -3.30 5.07
N GLU A 250 24.09 -2.44 5.23
CA GLU A 250 23.99 -1.32 6.15
C GLU A 250 23.06 -0.22 5.63
N ALA A 251 22.19 0.28 6.50
CA ALA A 251 21.35 1.42 6.19
C ALA A 251 22.20 2.70 6.08
N GLN A 252 22.21 3.30 4.88
CA GLN A 252 22.90 4.52 4.54
C GLN A 252 21.99 5.73 4.78
N PHE A 253 22.51 6.74 5.47
CA PHE A 253 21.76 7.98 5.67
C PHE A 253 21.56 8.71 4.33
N VAL A 254 20.33 9.10 4.06
CA VAL A 254 19.92 9.79 2.83
C VAL A 254 19.83 11.29 3.06
N GLY A 255 19.14 11.72 4.13
CA GLY A 255 18.96 13.13 4.42
C GLY A 255 17.90 13.40 5.47
N GLU A 256 17.66 14.68 5.71
CA GLU A 256 16.61 15.20 6.59
C GLU A 256 15.59 15.95 5.74
N PHE A 257 14.30 15.64 5.95
CA PHE A 257 13.19 16.17 5.18
C PHE A 257 12.15 16.80 6.10
N PRO A 258 11.30 17.72 5.61
CA PRO A 258 10.15 18.21 6.35
C PRO A 258 9.26 17.04 6.83
N ARG A 259 8.58 17.22 7.96
CA ARG A 259 7.64 16.23 8.54
C ARG A 259 6.69 15.63 7.52
N LYS A 260 6.18 16.45 6.61
CA LYS A 260 5.22 16.09 5.58
C LYS A 260 5.79 15.23 4.44
N ALA A 261 7.12 15.12 4.29
CA ALA A 261 7.74 14.20 3.32
C ALA A 261 7.55 12.75 3.81
N TYR A 262 7.06 11.88 2.94
CA TYR A 262 6.69 10.52 3.35
C TYR A 262 6.99 9.43 2.34
N LYS A 263 7.38 9.75 1.10
CA LYS A 263 7.86 8.78 0.11
C LYS A 263 9.07 9.31 -0.62
N TRP A 264 9.94 8.40 -1.01
CA TRP A 264 11.23 8.70 -1.65
C TRP A 264 11.49 7.76 -2.81
N ASP A 265 12.19 8.28 -3.81
CA ASP A 265 12.85 7.50 -4.85
C ASP A 265 14.37 7.77 -4.81
N ASN A 266 15.12 7.41 -5.86
CA ASN A 266 16.58 7.62 -5.87
C ASN A 266 17.03 9.08 -6.07
N LEU A 267 16.11 10.04 -6.24
CA LEU A 267 16.42 11.45 -6.49
C LEU A 267 15.63 12.41 -5.60
N TYR A 268 14.40 12.07 -5.23
CA TYR A 268 13.46 13.01 -4.64
C TYR A 268 12.73 12.45 -3.43
N GLY A 269 12.37 13.35 -2.51
CA GLY A 269 11.37 13.14 -1.49
C GLY A 269 10.08 13.88 -1.88
N TYR A 270 8.94 13.24 -1.65
CA TYR A 270 7.61 13.73 -2.01
C TYR A 270 6.77 13.96 -0.77
N THR A 271 5.99 15.02 -0.78
CA THR A 271 5.17 15.39 0.36
C THR A 271 3.70 15.08 0.14
N TRP A 272 3.03 14.92 1.26
CA TRP A 272 1.58 14.94 1.33
C TRP A 272 1.13 16.39 1.59
N PRO A 273 0.11 16.92 0.89
CA PRO A 273 -0.42 18.24 1.20
C PRO A 273 -0.97 18.26 2.64
N ASP A 274 -0.67 19.31 3.39
CA ASP A 274 -1.21 19.47 4.73
C ASP A 274 -2.67 19.94 4.65
N ARG A 275 -3.61 19.04 4.97
CA ARG A 275 -5.04 19.32 4.92
C ARG A 275 -5.51 20.39 5.93
N ASN A 276 -4.68 20.73 6.90
CA ASN A 276 -5.05 21.69 7.94
C ASN A 276 -4.82 23.15 7.52
N ASP A 277 -4.17 23.36 6.36
CA ASP A 277 -3.92 24.70 5.83
C ASP A 277 -4.74 24.88 4.54
N GLU A 278 -5.89 25.57 4.65
CA GLU A 278 -6.81 25.82 3.52
C GLU A 278 -6.14 26.56 2.35
N ASP A 279 -4.96 27.13 2.58
CA ASP A 279 -4.18 27.87 1.59
C ASP A 279 -3.06 27.00 0.93
N GLU A 280 -2.80 25.78 1.39
CA GLU A 280 -1.71 24.93 0.91
C GLU A 280 -2.19 23.67 0.17
N ASN A 281 -2.69 23.83 -1.04
CA ASN A 281 -2.97 22.72 -1.97
C ASN A 281 -1.75 22.40 -2.88
N TRP A 282 -0.55 22.27 -2.29
CA TRP A 282 0.66 22.04 -3.06
C TRP A 282 1.20 20.63 -2.82
N PHE A 283 1.54 19.95 -3.92
CA PHE A 283 2.41 18.79 -3.88
C PHE A 283 3.86 19.28 -4.00
N GLU A 284 4.65 19.03 -2.97
CA GLU A 284 6.03 19.51 -2.92
C GLU A 284 7.02 18.38 -3.16
N ILE A 285 8.05 18.66 -3.93
CA ILE A 285 9.11 17.75 -4.29
C ILE A 285 10.43 18.31 -3.77
N TYR A 286 11.17 17.51 -2.99
CA TYR A 286 12.42 17.88 -2.36
C TYR A 286 13.57 17.04 -2.91
N ASP A 287 14.77 17.64 -3.05
CA ASP A 287 16.01 16.90 -3.30
C ASP A 287 16.53 16.23 -2.01
N TYR A 288 17.61 15.49 -2.12
CA TYR A 288 18.23 14.80 -1.00
C TYR A 288 19.04 15.70 -0.07
N ASP A 289 19.24 16.95 -0.42
CA ASP A 289 19.78 17.98 0.47
C ASP A 289 18.66 18.67 1.27
N GLY A 290 17.41 18.25 1.10
CA GLY A 290 16.23 18.80 1.77
C GLY A 290 15.74 20.13 1.15
N ASN A 291 16.23 20.51 -0.04
CA ASN A 291 15.79 21.72 -0.70
C ASN A 291 14.51 21.45 -1.48
N LEU A 292 13.57 22.40 -1.43
CA LEU A 292 12.38 22.39 -2.27
C LEU A 292 12.77 22.58 -3.74
N VAL A 293 12.53 21.56 -4.57
CA VAL A 293 12.80 21.59 -6.01
C VAL A 293 11.61 22.16 -6.77
N GLN A 294 10.42 21.67 -6.48
CA GLN A 294 9.21 22.09 -7.19
C GLN A 294 7.97 22.00 -6.33
N LYS A 295 7.02 22.91 -6.57
CA LYS A 295 5.63 22.82 -6.10
C LYS A 295 4.72 22.62 -7.31
N ILE A 296 3.79 21.69 -7.22
CA ILE A 296 2.75 21.45 -8.22
C ILE A 296 1.42 21.83 -7.59
N ASP A 297 0.67 22.73 -8.22
CA ASP A 297 -0.66 23.12 -7.79
C ASP A 297 -1.63 21.95 -8.00
N LEU A 298 -2.34 21.61 -6.94
CA LEU A 298 -3.26 20.48 -6.91
C LEU A 298 -4.73 20.89 -7.06
N TYR A 299 -5.02 22.21 -7.09
CA TYR A 299 -6.39 22.65 -7.23
C TYR A 299 -6.97 22.28 -8.60
N PRO A 300 -8.15 21.62 -8.69
CA PRO A 300 -9.16 21.41 -7.64
C PRO A 300 -9.13 19.99 -7.01
N HIS A 301 -7.96 19.39 -6.83
CA HIS A 301 -7.82 18.00 -6.41
C HIS A 301 -7.63 17.90 -4.90
N ASP A 302 -8.36 16.99 -4.27
CA ASP A 302 -8.17 16.60 -2.89
C ASP A 302 -7.41 15.27 -2.83
N ASP A 303 -6.71 15.01 -1.71
CA ASP A 303 -6.11 13.71 -1.39
C ASP A 303 -5.15 13.15 -2.45
N ILE A 304 -4.05 13.82 -2.71
CA ILE A 304 -3.00 13.27 -3.58
C ILE A 304 -2.05 12.37 -2.80
N ASP A 305 -1.77 11.20 -3.35
CA ASP A 305 -0.76 10.27 -2.86
C ASP A 305 0.16 9.83 -4.01
N ILE A 306 1.46 9.69 -3.71
CA ILE A 306 2.39 9.01 -4.60
C ILE A 306 2.25 7.50 -4.42
N ILE A 307 1.89 6.79 -5.48
CA ILE A 307 1.74 5.34 -5.45
C ILE A 307 3.11 4.67 -5.55
N SER A 308 3.90 5.10 -6.53
CA SER A 308 5.24 4.59 -6.83
C SER A 308 5.95 5.52 -7.82
N ALA A 309 7.25 5.28 -8.01
CA ALA A 309 8.02 5.93 -9.06
C ALA A 309 8.89 4.90 -9.80
N ASP A 310 9.32 5.25 -11.02
CA ASP A 310 10.39 4.57 -11.74
C ASP A 310 11.37 5.60 -12.32
N GLU A 311 12.20 5.22 -13.28
CA GLU A 311 13.18 6.14 -13.87
C GLU A 311 12.55 7.30 -14.65
N LYS A 312 11.32 7.13 -15.17
CA LYS A 312 10.65 8.10 -16.05
C LYS A 312 9.54 8.85 -15.37
N TYR A 313 8.76 8.17 -14.53
CA TYR A 313 7.49 8.66 -14.02
C TYR A 313 7.40 8.51 -12.51
N ALA A 314 6.80 9.50 -11.85
CA ALA A 314 6.19 9.36 -10.53
C ALA A 314 4.68 9.20 -10.72
N PHE A 315 4.12 8.08 -10.25
CA PHE A 315 2.70 7.77 -10.35
C PHE A 315 1.98 8.31 -9.13
N VAL A 316 0.95 9.09 -9.39
CA VAL A 316 0.14 9.76 -8.35
C VAL A 316 -1.30 9.33 -8.44
N TYR A 317 -1.92 9.26 -7.26
CA TYR A 317 -3.34 9.02 -7.07
C TYR A 317 -3.96 10.26 -6.43
N TRP A 318 -5.16 10.61 -6.84
CA TRP A 318 -5.95 11.64 -6.16
C TRP A 318 -7.43 11.37 -6.26
N ILE A 319 -8.20 12.06 -5.42
CA ILE A 319 -9.66 12.09 -5.51
C ILE A 319 -10.09 13.40 -6.16
N GLN A 320 -10.82 13.30 -7.24
CA GLN A 320 -11.43 14.44 -7.92
C GLN A 320 -12.93 14.50 -7.61
N ALA A 321 -13.39 15.61 -7.06
CA ALA A 321 -14.81 15.82 -6.85
C ALA A 321 -15.49 16.14 -8.20
N GLN A 322 -16.43 15.32 -8.62
CA GLN A 322 -17.30 15.57 -9.76
C GLN A 322 -18.76 15.39 -9.35
N ASP A 323 -19.58 16.43 -9.50
CA ASP A 323 -21.00 16.41 -9.13
C ASP A 323 -21.28 15.97 -7.67
N GLY A 324 -20.36 16.28 -6.75
CA GLY A 324 -20.44 15.92 -5.34
C GLY A 324 -20.05 14.47 -5.01
N VAL A 325 -19.51 13.74 -5.99
CA VAL A 325 -18.98 12.38 -5.81
C VAL A 325 -17.47 12.41 -6.01
N GLY A 326 -16.72 11.87 -5.04
CA GLY A 326 -15.28 11.67 -5.17
C GLY A 326 -14.99 10.57 -6.20
N GLN A 327 -14.16 10.89 -7.19
CA GLN A 327 -13.68 9.93 -8.19
C GLN A 327 -12.20 9.71 -8.00
N GLU A 328 -11.79 8.46 -7.90
CA GLU A 328 -10.38 8.09 -7.89
C GLU A 328 -9.76 8.29 -9.28
N VAL A 329 -8.61 8.91 -9.31
CA VAL A 329 -7.86 9.20 -10.53
C VAL A 329 -6.41 8.81 -10.35
N ILE A 330 -5.81 8.21 -11.37
CA ILE A 330 -4.37 7.99 -11.47
C ILE A 330 -3.79 8.93 -12.51
N GLY A 331 -2.68 9.52 -12.17
CA GLY A 331 -1.87 10.34 -13.07
C GLY A 331 -0.39 10.07 -12.93
N VAL A 332 0.38 10.81 -13.68
CA VAL A 332 1.85 10.77 -13.66
C VAL A 332 2.45 12.15 -13.66
N ILE A 333 3.66 12.23 -13.13
CA ILE A 333 4.59 13.35 -13.23
C ILE A 333 5.79 12.84 -14.00
N GLU A 334 6.20 13.53 -15.07
CA GLU A 334 7.44 13.21 -15.81
C GLU A 334 8.65 13.68 -14.98
N ARG A 335 9.47 12.73 -14.51
CA ARG A 335 10.55 13.00 -13.56
C ARG A 335 11.68 13.87 -14.13
N ASP A 336 11.96 13.77 -15.42
CA ASP A 336 12.97 14.61 -16.08
C ASP A 336 12.58 16.09 -16.11
N LYS A 337 11.29 16.39 -16.02
CA LYS A 337 10.77 17.77 -15.94
C LYS A 337 10.81 18.38 -14.55
N ILE A 338 11.00 17.56 -13.49
CA ILE A 338 11.09 18.07 -12.11
C ILE A 338 12.28 19.02 -11.97
N ALA A 339 13.46 18.64 -12.46
CA ALA A 339 14.68 19.44 -12.35
C ALA A 339 14.62 20.77 -13.13
N THR A 340 13.76 20.86 -14.14
CA THR A 340 13.56 22.08 -14.94
C THR A 340 12.38 22.92 -14.44
N HIS A 341 11.70 22.50 -13.38
CA HIS A 341 10.49 23.13 -12.83
C HIS A 341 9.30 23.17 -13.81
N GLU A 342 9.29 22.25 -14.78
CA GLU A 342 8.25 22.12 -15.82
C GLU A 342 7.34 20.90 -15.61
N ALA A 343 7.50 20.19 -14.49
CA ALA A 343 6.69 19.02 -14.21
C ALA A 343 5.23 19.42 -13.91
N GLU A 344 4.33 18.71 -14.55
CA GLU A 344 2.89 18.88 -14.42
C GLU A 344 2.24 17.53 -14.07
N LEU A 345 1.07 17.60 -13.46
CA LEU A 345 0.25 16.44 -13.18
C LEU A 345 -0.55 16.04 -14.43
N ILE A 346 -0.24 14.89 -15.00
CA ILE A 346 -0.88 14.38 -16.21
C ILE A 346 -1.86 13.27 -15.83
N GLN A 347 -3.14 13.51 -16.06
CA GLN A 347 -4.20 12.53 -15.76
C GLN A 347 -4.20 11.37 -16.75
N LEU A 348 -4.14 10.13 -16.27
CA LEU A 348 -4.16 8.91 -17.08
C LEU A 348 -5.52 8.22 -17.12
N THR A 349 -6.30 8.29 -16.05
CA THR A 349 -7.64 7.68 -16.00
C THR A 349 -8.71 8.75 -16.10
N LYS A 350 -9.82 8.41 -16.76
CA LYS A 350 -11.08 9.16 -16.56
C LYS A 350 -11.68 8.60 -15.29
N GLY A 351 -11.93 9.46 -14.29
CA GLY A 351 -12.62 9.04 -13.09
C GLY A 351 -13.86 8.23 -13.47
N MET A 352 -13.86 6.96 -13.13
CA MET A 352 -15.08 6.16 -13.20
C MET A 352 -15.71 6.23 -11.81
N ASN A 353 -17.03 6.39 -11.74
CA ASN A 353 -17.75 6.45 -10.47
C ASN A 353 -17.46 5.16 -9.67
N GLY A 354 -16.52 5.22 -8.74
CA GLY A 354 -16.08 4.07 -7.95
C GLY A 354 -17.17 3.45 -7.09
N ASN A 355 -18.32 4.11 -6.90
CA ASN A 355 -19.38 3.68 -6.00
C ASN A 355 -20.81 3.87 -6.55
N SER A 356 -21.01 4.00 -7.86
CA SER A 356 -22.37 3.94 -8.42
C SER A 356 -22.84 2.49 -8.62
N PHE A 357 -22.55 1.61 -7.65
CA PHE A 357 -23.36 0.41 -7.53
C PHE A 357 -24.66 0.84 -6.88
N GLU A 358 -25.73 0.83 -7.64
CA GLU A 358 -27.09 0.88 -7.09
C GLU A 358 -27.18 -0.16 -5.96
N ARG A 359 -27.50 0.33 -4.77
CA ARG A 359 -27.77 -0.49 -3.59
C ARG A 359 -29.06 -1.24 -3.75
#